data_e89b70f29f60aa0aeac9483547baa126
#
_entry.id   e89b70f29f60aa0aeac9483547baa126
#
_cell.length_a   1.000
_cell.length_b   1.000
_cell.length_c   1.000
_cell.angle_alpha   90.00
_cell.angle_beta   90.00
_cell.angle_gamma   90.00
#
_symmetry.space_group_name_H-M   'P 1'
#
loop_
_entity.id
_entity.type
_entity.pdbx_description
1 polymer ?
#
loop_
_entity_poly.entity_id
_entity_poly.type
_entity_poly.pdbx_seq_one_letter_code
_entity_poly.pdbx_strand_id
1 'polypeptide(L)'
;MAVASWAQAGALTQKDASKQGEAVRKWFLSALAMNMMKAQALTAWQVSEEQRDWLRLLADRVQIYATPRRQRMDLYNNHDYWSSWAVMAAGLVLDEPARLSWAEQGYWLAIGQITPRNGGVVLPREAARGKRAEEYHAFAITPLILMAEAGTRNGLPLYEGDGQQLHALAAQVVHFWAQDGKGVSFAQRQVAIDDHKMAWWPVYAHRFPERLPLPAGDADRFGSRFTGGSLAGLWQATP
;
A
#
# COMPACT_ATOMS: atom_id res chain seq x y z
N MET A 1 -22.86 7.26 -8.60
CA MET A 1 -22.98 8.65 -9.12
C MET A 1 -21.66 9.41 -9.01
N ALA A 2 -21.03 9.60 -7.87
CA ALA A 2 -19.80 10.40 -7.74
C ALA A 2 -18.63 9.95 -8.65
N VAL A 3 -18.35 8.65 -8.73
CA VAL A 3 -17.25 8.11 -9.56
C VAL A 3 -17.46 8.41 -11.04
N ALA A 4 -18.67 8.29 -11.56
CA ALA A 4 -18.97 8.62 -12.95
C ALA A 4 -18.76 10.11 -13.24
N SER A 5 -19.21 11.00 -12.36
CA SER A 5 -19.00 12.45 -12.54
C SER A 5 -17.51 12.83 -12.47
N TRP A 6 -16.71 12.17 -11.66
CA TRP A 6 -15.27 12.39 -11.60
C TRP A 6 -14.54 11.85 -12.84
N ALA A 7 -14.96 10.71 -13.36
CA ALA A 7 -14.44 10.17 -14.63
C ALA A 7 -14.73 11.13 -15.78
N GLN A 8 -15.98 11.58 -15.92
CA GLN A 8 -16.41 12.52 -16.93
C GLN A 8 -15.66 13.86 -16.85
N ALA A 9 -15.37 14.34 -15.62
CA ALA A 9 -14.58 15.56 -15.41
C ALA A 9 -13.07 15.36 -15.57
N GLY A 10 -12.58 14.14 -15.81
CA GLY A 10 -11.16 13.84 -15.87
C GLY A 10 -10.43 14.21 -14.56
N ALA A 11 -11.05 14.01 -13.41
CA ALA A 11 -10.51 14.45 -12.13
C ALA A 11 -9.09 13.91 -11.87
N LEU A 12 -8.19 14.77 -11.38
CA LEU A 12 -6.80 14.45 -11.03
C LEU A 12 -5.90 13.99 -12.20
N THR A 13 -6.28 14.25 -13.46
CA THR A 13 -5.51 13.82 -14.64
C THR A 13 -4.54 14.88 -15.19
N GLN A 14 -4.46 16.06 -14.60
CA GLN A 14 -3.60 17.17 -15.04
C GLN A 14 -2.12 16.72 -15.15
N LYS A 15 -1.42 17.24 -16.18
CA LYS A 15 0.00 16.91 -16.40
C LYS A 15 0.92 17.53 -15.35
N ASP A 16 0.65 18.78 -15.01
CA ASP A 16 1.53 19.61 -14.15
C ASP A 16 0.96 19.70 -12.74
N ALA A 17 1.06 18.60 -11.98
CA ALA A 17 0.69 18.61 -10.59
C ALA A 17 1.88 18.98 -9.70
N SER A 18 1.62 19.70 -8.61
CA SER A 18 2.63 19.91 -7.56
C SER A 18 3.06 18.58 -6.93
N LYS A 19 4.18 18.55 -6.20
CA LYS A 19 4.60 17.36 -5.44
C LYS A 19 3.49 16.81 -4.52
N GLN A 20 2.71 17.70 -3.90
CA GLN A 20 1.56 17.31 -3.08
C GLN A 20 0.41 16.77 -3.96
N GLY A 21 0.18 17.36 -5.12
CA GLY A 21 -0.81 16.85 -6.08
C GLY A 21 -0.48 15.44 -6.56
N GLU A 22 0.79 15.15 -6.85
CA GLU A 22 1.25 13.79 -7.19
C GLU A 22 1.07 12.81 -6.03
N ALA A 23 1.29 13.25 -4.79
CA ALA A 23 1.03 12.42 -3.62
C ALA A 23 -0.47 12.10 -3.47
N VAL A 24 -1.34 13.11 -3.61
CA VAL A 24 -2.79 12.93 -3.54
C VAL A 24 -3.29 12.01 -4.65
N ARG A 25 -2.81 12.19 -5.88
CA ARG A 25 -3.20 11.38 -7.04
C ARG A 25 -3.00 9.88 -6.80
N LYS A 26 -1.82 9.46 -6.34
CA LYS A 26 -1.55 8.02 -6.11
C LYS A 26 -2.37 7.46 -4.95
N TRP A 27 -2.54 8.21 -3.86
CA TRP A 27 -3.37 7.77 -2.74
C TRP A 27 -4.84 7.68 -3.11
N PHE A 28 -5.33 8.64 -3.90
CA PHE A 28 -6.67 8.60 -4.45
C PHE A 28 -6.85 7.40 -5.39
N LEU A 29 -5.90 7.16 -6.31
CA LEU A 29 -5.91 6.01 -7.22
C LEU A 29 -5.94 4.69 -6.45
N SER A 30 -5.12 4.56 -5.40
CA SER A 30 -5.12 3.39 -4.50
C SER A 30 -6.51 3.14 -3.91
N ALA A 31 -7.09 4.16 -3.25
CA ALA A 31 -8.40 4.05 -2.63
C ALA A 31 -9.52 3.78 -3.65
N LEU A 32 -9.47 4.44 -4.80
CA LEU A 32 -10.44 4.27 -5.88
C LEU A 32 -10.42 2.84 -6.43
N ALA A 33 -9.25 2.35 -6.83
CA ALA A 33 -9.11 1.01 -7.38
C ALA A 33 -9.52 -0.07 -6.35
N MET A 34 -9.14 0.09 -5.09
CA MET A 34 -9.59 -0.79 -4.00
C MET A 34 -11.11 -0.81 -3.86
N ASN A 35 -11.77 0.36 -3.90
CA ASN A 35 -13.22 0.43 -3.82
C ASN A 35 -13.90 -0.16 -5.06
N MET A 36 -13.32 0.01 -6.25
CA MET A 36 -13.81 -0.63 -7.46
C MET A 36 -13.73 -2.15 -7.36
N MET A 37 -12.59 -2.71 -6.93
CA MET A 37 -12.46 -4.16 -6.69
C MET A 37 -13.47 -4.68 -5.67
N LYS A 38 -13.66 -3.95 -4.54
CA LYS A 38 -14.68 -4.30 -3.54
C LYS A 38 -16.08 -4.29 -4.12
N ALA A 39 -16.43 -3.25 -4.89
CA ALA A 39 -17.75 -3.15 -5.51
C ALA A 39 -18.00 -4.29 -6.50
N GLN A 40 -17.03 -4.64 -7.32
CA GLN A 40 -17.12 -5.77 -8.26
C GLN A 40 -17.26 -7.12 -7.53
N ALA A 41 -16.54 -7.30 -6.42
CA ALA A 41 -16.58 -8.56 -5.64
C ALA A 41 -17.87 -8.74 -4.83
N LEU A 42 -18.43 -7.64 -4.33
CA LEU A 42 -19.56 -7.66 -3.39
C LEU A 42 -20.93 -7.36 -4.03
N THR A 43 -20.94 -6.89 -5.27
CA THR A 43 -22.16 -6.47 -5.96
C THR A 43 -22.10 -6.84 -7.45
N ALA A 44 -23.22 -6.67 -8.16
CA ALA A 44 -23.27 -6.80 -9.62
C ALA A 44 -22.70 -5.57 -10.37
N TRP A 45 -22.10 -4.60 -9.67
CA TRP A 45 -21.58 -3.40 -10.30
C TRP A 45 -20.36 -3.72 -11.18
N GLN A 46 -20.31 -3.07 -12.35
CA GLN A 46 -19.22 -3.18 -13.30
C GLN A 46 -18.63 -1.81 -13.59
N VAL A 47 -17.34 -1.77 -13.86
CA VAL A 47 -16.63 -0.55 -14.27
C VAL A 47 -17.01 -0.23 -15.71
N SER A 48 -17.55 0.98 -15.98
CA SER A 48 -17.85 1.43 -17.35
C SER A 48 -16.57 1.74 -18.13
N GLU A 49 -16.65 1.77 -19.47
CA GLU A 49 -15.50 2.12 -20.33
C GLU A 49 -14.95 3.52 -20.02
N GLU A 50 -15.82 4.49 -19.81
CA GLU A 50 -15.41 5.85 -19.41
C GLU A 50 -14.62 5.86 -18.09
N GLN A 51 -15.03 5.05 -17.11
CA GLN A 51 -14.32 4.90 -15.85
C GLN A 51 -13.00 4.13 -16.03
N ARG A 52 -12.96 3.14 -16.92
CA ARG A 52 -11.73 2.43 -17.28
C ARG A 52 -10.70 3.36 -17.91
N ASP A 53 -11.12 4.19 -18.86
CA ASP A 53 -10.24 5.16 -19.53
C ASP A 53 -9.69 6.20 -18.56
N TRP A 54 -10.53 6.71 -17.67
CA TRP A 54 -10.10 7.61 -16.61
C TRP A 54 -9.11 6.94 -15.65
N LEU A 55 -9.37 5.70 -15.25
CA LEU A 55 -8.49 4.92 -14.37
C LEU A 55 -7.13 4.66 -15.05
N ARG A 56 -7.11 4.34 -16.35
CA ARG A 56 -5.89 4.21 -17.16
C ARG A 56 -5.07 5.49 -17.11
N LEU A 57 -5.72 6.61 -17.39
CA LEU A 57 -5.05 7.91 -17.41
C LEU A 57 -4.47 8.29 -16.03
N LEU A 58 -5.18 8.02 -14.95
CA LEU A 58 -4.66 8.20 -13.58
C LEU A 58 -3.44 7.32 -13.32
N ALA A 59 -3.50 6.04 -13.67
CA ALA A 59 -2.41 5.10 -13.51
C ALA A 59 -1.18 5.51 -14.32
N ASP A 60 -1.37 5.96 -15.57
CA ASP A 60 -0.30 6.47 -16.43
C ASP A 60 0.39 7.70 -15.80
N ARG A 61 -0.38 8.64 -15.23
CA ARG A 61 0.19 9.81 -14.56
C ARG A 61 1.06 9.41 -13.36
N VAL A 62 0.57 8.47 -12.54
CA VAL A 62 1.34 7.94 -11.39
C VAL A 62 2.60 7.22 -11.87
N GLN A 63 2.51 6.40 -12.90
CA GLN A 63 3.62 5.63 -13.44
C GLN A 63 4.70 6.53 -14.07
N ILE A 64 4.30 7.51 -14.87
CA ILE A 64 5.21 8.50 -15.50
C ILE A 64 5.99 9.26 -14.41
N TYR A 65 5.31 9.71 -13.35
CA TYR A 65 5.96 10.42 -12.26
C TYR A 65 6.92 9.53 -11.45
N ALA A 66 6.54 8.28 -11.20
CA ALA A 66 7.31 7.38 -10.33
C ALA A 66 8.49 6.69 -11.05
N THR A 67 8.42 6.45 -12.37
CA THR A 67 9.44 5.70 -13.12
C THR A 67 10.85 6.28 -12.98
N PRO A 68 11.10 7.58 -13.18
CA PRO A 68 12.45 8.15 -13.03
C PRO A 68 13.01 8.01 -11.62
N ARG A 69 12.15 7.96 -10.60
CA ARG A 69 12.54 7.85 -9.18
C ARG A 69 13.13 6.49 -8.84
N ARG A 70 12.80 5.44 -9.62
CA ARG A 70 13.38 4.08 -9.45
C ARG A 70 14.88 4.02 -9.71
N GLN A 71 15.44 4.98 -10.43
CA GLN A 71 16.88 5.13 -10.65
C GLN A 71 17.58 5.87 -9.51
N ARG A 72 16.82 6.43 -8.58
CA ARG A 72 17.30 7.24 -7.46
C ARG A 72 16.98 6.54 -6.13
N MET A 73 17.69 5.43 -5.85
CA MET A 73 17.49 4.64 -4.63
C MET A 73 17.73 5.46 -3.35
N ASP A 74 18.55 6.51 -3.45
CA ASP A 74 18.74 7.50 -2.40
C ASP A 74 17.47 8.31 -2.06
N LEU A 75 16.48 8.35 -2.95
CA LEU A 75 15.18 9.02 -2.76
C LEU A 75 14.00 8.06 -2.68
N TYR A 76 14.20 6.78 -3.00
CA TYR A 76 13.13 5.77 -3.06
C TYR A 76 12.60 5.47 -1.65
N ASN A 77 11.29 5.63 -1.41
CA ASN A 77 10.67 5.56 -0.09
C ASN A 77 9.17 5.21 -0.18
N ASN A 78 8.44 5.33 0.92
CA ASN A 78 7.00 5.01 0.98
C ASN A 78 6.16 5.63 -0.15
N HIS A 79 6.50 6.83 -0.63
CA HIS A 79 5.79 7.44 -1.75
C HIS A 79 5.90 6.60 -3.03
N ASP A 80 7.04 5.95 -3.26
CA ASP A 80 7.28 5.10 -4.42
C ASP A 80 6.59 3.74 -4.25
N TYR A 81 6.55 3.21 -3.03
CA TYR A 81 5.81 1.98 -2.71
C TYR A 81 4.30 2.18 -2.94
N TRP A 82 3.73 3.31 -2.47
CA TRP A 82 2.34 3.68 -2.74
C TRP A 82 2.05 3.89 -4.22
N SER A 83 3.01 4.42 -5.00
CA SER A 83 2.85 4.52 -6.45
C SER A 83 2.78 3.15 -7.11
N SER A 84 3.65 2.22 -6.69
CA SER A 84 3.65 0.85 -7.21
C SER A 84 2.35 0.13 -6.88
N TRP A 85 1.88 0.21 -5.64
CA TRP A 85 0.59 -0.36 -5.26
C TRP A 85 -0.58 0.25 -6.03
N ALA A 86 -0.65 1.58 -6.14
CA ALA A 86 -1.75 2.25 -6.85
C ALA A 86 -1.84 1.81 -8.32
N VAL A 87 -0.69 1.64 -9.00
CA VAL A 87 -0.62 1.15 -10.38
C VAL A 87 -1.01 -0.33 -10.46
N MET A 88 -0.55 -1.17 -9.52
CA MET A 88 -0.96 -2.58 -9.45
C MET A 88 -2.47 -2.71 -9.26
N ALA A 89 -3.05 -1.99 -8.30
CA ALA A 89 -4.48 -2.02 -8.03
C ALA A 89 -5.32 -1.57 -9.24
N ALA A 90 -4.87 -0.53 -9.94
CA ALA A 90 -5.51 -0.12 -11.19
C ALA A 90 -5.37 -1.20 -12.28
N GLY A 91 -4.21 -1.84 -12.39
CA GLY A 91 -3.96 -2.94 -13.33
C GLY A 91 -4.88 -4.13 -13.09
N LEU A 92 -5.19 -4.45 -11.83
CA LEU A 92 -6.14 -5.50 -11.47
C LEU A 92 -7.58 -5.16 -11.90
N VAL A 93 -8.03 -3.91 -11.69
CA VAL A 93 -9.36 -3.45 -12.12
C VAL A 93 -9.48 -3.46 -13.65
N LEU A 94 -8.39 -3.14 -14.35
CA LEU A 94 -8.34 -2.98 -15.81
C LEU A 94 -8.04 -4.28 -16.54
N ASP A 95 -7.57 -5.31 -15.83
CA ASP A 95 -7.02 -6.55 -16.41
C ASP A 95 -5.81 -6.25 -17.32
N GLU A 96 -4.86 -5.46 -16.81
CA GLU A 96 -3.65 -5.03 -17.53
C GLU A 96 -2.37 -5.61 -16.89
N PRO A 97 -1.91 -6.81 -17.27
CA PRO A 97 -0.75 -7.49 -16.67
C PRO A 97 0.55 -6.67 -16.69
N ALA A 98 0.74 -5.82 -17.69
CA ALA A 98 1.90 -4.95 -17.78
C ALA A 98 2.03 -4.01 -16.58
N ARG A 99 0.92 -3.57 -15.98
CA ARG A 99 0.92 -2.75 -14.78
C ARG A 99 1.31 -3.54 -13.53
N LEU A 100 0.92 -4.82 -13.48
CA LEU A 100 1.34 -5.72 -12.41
C LEU A 100 2.85 -5.93 -12.47
N SER A 101 3.40 -6.23 -13.64
CA SER A 101 4.85 -6.40 -13.83
C SER A 101 5.64 -5.12 -13.51
N TRP A 102 5.11 -3.95 -13.88
CA TRP A 102 5.75 -2.68 -13.50
C TRP A 102 5.73 -2.48 -11.98
N ALA A 103 4.64 -2.79 -11.30
CA ALA A 103 4.51 -2.65 -9.85
C ALA A 103 5.39 -3.66 -9.10
N GLU A 104 5.48 -4.90 -9.58
CA GLU A 104 6.38 -5.94 -9.07
C GLU A 104 7.83 -5.48 -9.03
N GLN A 105 8.33 -4.85 -10.10
CA GLN A 105 9.69 -4.27 -10.10
C GLN A 105 9.86 -3.26 -8.97
N GLY A 106 8.85 -2.40 -8.73
CA GLY A 106 8.86 -1.45 -7.63
C GLY A 106 8.80 -2.11 -6.25
N TYR A 107 8.11 -3.23 -6.13
CA TYR A 107 8.09 -4.05 -4.93
C TYR A 107 9.48 -4.59 -4.59
N TRP A 108 10.17 -5.21 -5.55
CA TRP A 108 11.51 -5.77 -5.32
C TRP A 108 12.54 -4.70 -4.97
N LEU A 109 12.43 -3.50 -5.55
CA LEU A 109 13.27 -2.36 -5.16
C LEU A 109 13.01 -1.96 -3.69
N ALA A 110 11.79 -2.04 -3.21
CA ALA A 110 11.45 -1.75 -1.82
C ALA A 110 11.94 -2.84 -0.86
N ILE A 111 11.75 -4.12 -1.21
CA ILE A 111 12.22 -5.27 -0.42
C ILE A 111 13.75 -5.21 -0.26
N GLY A 112 14.48 -4.91 -1.33
CA GLY A 112 15.93 -4.75 -1.29
C GLY A 112 16.43 -3.60 -0.41
N GLN A 113 15.54 -2.71 0.07
CA GLN A 113 15.90 -1.67 1.05
C GLN A 113 15.75 -2.10 2.50
N ILE A 114 15.10 -3.23 2.78
CA ILE A 114 14.94 -3.72 4.14
C ILE A 114 16.33 -4.12 4.67
N THR A 115 16.77 -3.48 5.74
CA THR A 115 18.12 -3.70 6.30
C THR A 115 18.04 -4.06 7.78
N PRO A 116 18.94 -4.94 8.26
CA PRO A 116 19.07 -5.26 9.67
C PRO A 116 19.44 -4.01 10.51
N ARG A 117 18.83 -3.86 11.67
CA ARG A 117 19.17 -2.81 12.65
C ARG A 117 18.77 -3.23 14.07
N ASN A 118 19.74 -3.26 15.00
CA ASN A 118 19.50 -3.48 16.43
C ASN A 118 18.62 -4.71 16.75
N GLY A 119 18.87 -5.84 16.09
CA GLY A 119 18.10 -7.08 16.31
C GLY A 119 16.76 -7.16 15.57
N GLY A 120 16.38 -6.15 14.81
CA GLY A 120 15.21 -6.12 13.93
C GLY A 120 15.59 -5.70 12.52
N VAL A 121 14.60 -5.24 11.76
CA VAL A 121 14.79 -4.72 10.40
C VAL A 121 14.11 -3.36 10.22
N VAL A 122 14.63 -2.55 9.31
CA VAL A 122 14.10 -1.21 9.03
C VAL A 122 14.12 -0.90 7.54
N LEU A 123 13.30 0.08 7.16
CA LEU A 123 13.41 0.81 5.91
C LEU A 123 14.23 2.08 6.18
N PRO A 124 15.45 2.24 5.65
CA PRO A 124 16.37 3.33 6.04
C PRO A 124 15.79 4.72 5.86
N ARG A 125 14.99 4.94 4.81
CA ARG A 125 14.36 6.24 4.55
C ARG A 125 13.26 6.58 5.55
N GLU A 126 12.55 5.59 6.05
CA GLU A 126 11.53 5.77 7.09
C GLU A 126 12.19 5.87 8.46
N ALA A 127 13.27 5.14 8.71
CA ALA A 127 14.09 5.28 9.93
C ALA A 127 14.66 6.70 10.10
N ALA A 128 14.90 7.43 9.00
CA ALA A 128 15.39 8.80 9.01
C ALA A 128 14.30 9.86 9.33
N ARG A 129 13.06 9.46 9.64
CA ARG A 129 11.93 10.38 9.94
C ARG A 129 11.90 10.89 11.38
N GLY A 130 12.97 10.70 12.14
CA GLY A 130 13.09 11.18 13.52
C GLY A 130 11.99 10.58 14.42
N LYS A 131 11.30 11.42 15.19
CA LYS A 131 10.22 10.98 16.10
C LYS A 131 9.01 10.32 15.43
N ARG A 132 8.92 10.36 14.12
CA ARG A 132 7.86 9.73 13.32
C ARG A 132 8.34 8.49 12.57
N ALA A 133 9.52 7.98 12.84
CA ALA A 133 10.09 6.87 12.10
C ALA A 133 9.23 5.60 12.17
N GLU A 134 8.74 5.23 13.35
CA GLU A 134 7.86 4.07 13.54
C GLU A 134 6.56 4.21 12.77
N GLU A 135 5.92 5.39 12.86
CA GLU A 135 4.70 5.74 12.14
C GLU A 135 4.88 5.64 10.61
N TYR A 136 6.03 6.07 10.10
CA TYR A 136 6.33 5.97 8.66
C TYR A 136 6.63 4.55 8.22
N HIS A 137 7.18 3.68 9.08
CA HIS A 137 7.30 2.25 8.78
C HIS A 137 5.92 1.60 8.63
N ALA A 138 4.97 1.90 9.54
CA ALA A 138 3.59 1.41 9.45
C ALA A 138 2.88 1.89 8.17
N PHE A 139 3.12 3.14 7.78
CA PHE A 139 2.59 3.68 6.53
C PHE A 139 3.24 3.08 5.28
N ALA A 140 4.53 2.76 5.35
CA ALA A 140 5.30 2.22 4.22
C ALA A 140 5.01 0.73 3.97
N ILE A 141 4.78 -0.07 5.02
CA ILE A 141 4.53 -1.51 4.86
C ILE A 141 3.16 -1.79 4.22
N THR A 142 2.17 -0.91 4.40
CA THR A 142 0.82 -1.11 3.86
C THR A 142 0.82 -1.42 2.37
N PRO A 143 1.39 -0.59 1.47
CA PRO A 143 1.43 -0.90 0.04
C PRO A 143 2.25 -2.15 -0.28
N LEU A 144 3.27 -2.49 0.51
CA LEU A 144 4.08 -3.69 0.30
C LEU A 144 3.28 -4.97 0.57
N ILE A 145 2.56 -5.02 1.68
CA ILE A 145 1.68 -6.16 1.99
C ILE A 145 0.56 -6.29 0.95
N LEU A 146 -0.05 -5.17 0.54
CA LEU A 146 -1.10 -5.20 -0.48
C LEU A 146 -0.59 -5.70 -1.83
N MET A 147 0.63 -5.29 -2.25
CA MET A 147 1.27 -5.82 -3.45
C MET A 147 1.59 -7.30 -3.33
N ALA A 148 2.13 -7.73 -2.20
CA ALA A 148 2.46 -9.13 -1.97
C ALA A 148 1.20 -10.02 -1.98
N GLU A 149 0.12 -9.58 -1.34
CA GLU A 149 -1.17 -10.30 -1.35
C GLU A 149 -1.77 -10.38 -2.74
N ALA A 150 -1.88 -9.26 -3.43
CA ALA A 150 -2.42 -9.20 -4.78
C ALA A 150 -1.55 -9.98 -5.78
N GLY A 151 -0.22 -9.83 -5.69
CA GLY A 151 0.73 -10.56 -6.51
C GLY A 151 0.59 -12.07 -6.35
N THR A 152 0.59 -12.57 -5.11
CA THR A 152 0.43 -14.01 -4.82
C THR A 152 -0.86 -14.57 -5.41
N ARG A 153 -1.96 -13.83 -5.34
CA ARG A 153 -3.25 -14.23 -5.95
C ARG A 153 -3.23 -14.22 -7.48
N ASN A 154 -2.26 -13.54 -8.08
CA ASN A 154 -2.07 -13.45 -9.53
C ASN A 154 -0.80 -14.19 -10.02
N GLY A 155 -0.32 -15.18 -9.25
CA GLY A 155 0.79 -16.04 -9.66
C GLY A 155 2.19 -15.45 -9.46
N LEU A 156 2.32 -14.31 -8.76
CA LEU A 156 3.60 -13.71 -8.40
C LEU A 156 3.92 -14.05 -6.92
N PRO A 157 4.95 -14.89 -6.64
CA PRO A 157 5.22 -15.38 -5.29
C PRO A 157 5.95 -14.33 -4.42
N LEU A 158 5.35 -13.17 -4.22
CA LEU A 158 6.01 -11.99 -3.62
C LEU A 158 6.33 -12.14 -2.12
N TYR A 159 5.79 -13.15 -1.44
CA TYR A 159 6.17 -13.48 -0.05
C TYR A 159 7.34 -14.48 0.02
N GLU A 160 7.82 -15.00 -1.12
CA GLU A 160 8.86 -16.02 -1.18
C GLU A 160 10.24 -15.43 -1.48
N GLY A 161 11.30 -16.24 -1.35
CA GLY A 161 12.67 -15.80 -1.59
C GLY A 161 13.01 -14.56 -0.76
N ASP A 162 13.50 -13.51 -1.41
CA ASP A 162 13.82 -12.22 -0.76
C ASP A 162 12.57 -11.55 -0.15
N GLY A 163 11.38 -11.86 -0.65
CA GLY A 163 10.10 -11.39 -0.10
C GLY A 163 9.85 -11.83 1.34
N GLN A 164 10.54 -12.84 1.84
CA GLN A 164 10.48 -13.26 3.24
C GLN A 164 10.93 -12.17 4.21
N GLN A 165 11.74 -11.20 3.80
CA GLN A 165 12.10 -10.04 4.60
C GLN A 165 10.89 -9.19 5.00
N LEU A 166 9.79 -9.25 4.23
CA LEU A 166 8.55 -8.57 4.57
C LEU A 166 7.92 -9.11 5.86
N HIS A 167 8.09 -10.39 6.18
CA HIS A 167 7.63 -10.97 7.45
C HIS A 167 8.35 -10.37 8.65
N ALA A 168 9.67 -10.18 8.55
CA ALA A 168 10.45 -9.55 9.60
C ALA A 168 10.05 -8.07 9.77
N LEU A 169 9.82 -7.36 8.67
CA LEU A 169 9.34 -5.97 8.71
C LEU A 169 7.94 -5.88 9.34
N ALA A 170 7.04 -6.81 9.02
CA ALA A 170 5.71 -6.87 9.60
C ALA A 170 5.76 -7.07 11.13
N ALA A 171 6.56 -8.02 11.61
CA ALA A 171 6.77 -8.23 13.03
C ALA A 171 7.35 -7.00 13.73
N GLN A 172 8.32 -6.33 13.09
CA GLN A 172 8.92 -5.09 13.61
C GLN A 172 7.89 -3.96 13.73
N VAL A 173 7.01 -3.79 12.74
CA VAL A 173 5.99 -2.73 12.76
C VAL A 173 4.93 -3.00 13.83
N VAL A 174 4.51 -4.27 14.02
CA VAL A 174 3.61 -4.64 15.13
C VAL A 174 4.27 -4.37 16.47
N HIS A 175 5.57 -4.67 16.62
CA HIS A 175 6.32 -4.33 17.83
C HIS A 175 6.31 -2.81 18.09
N PHE A 176 6.54 -1.99 17.08
CA PHE A 176 6.45 -0.52 17.20
C PHE A 176 5.06 -0.05 17.63
N TRP A 177 4.02 -0.58 16.99
CA TRP A 177 2.63 -0.24 17.34
C TRP A 177 2.30 -0.60 18.79
N ALA A 178 2.73 -1.76 19.28
CA ALA A 178 2.49 -2.23 20.64
C ALA A 178 3.14 -1.36 21.72
N GLN A 179 4.17 -0.57 21.38
CA GLN A 179 4.80 0.35 22.30
C GLN A 179 3.99 1.62 22.58
N ASP A 180 2.97 1.91 21.77
CA ASP A 180 2.05 3.05 21.94
C ASP A 180 2.77 4.39 22.19
N GLY A 181 3.80 4.68 21.41
CA GLY A 181 4.61 5.89 21.54
C GLY A 181 5.43 6.00 22.83
N LYS A 182 5.48 4.95 23.65
CA LYS A 182 6.28 4.92 24.89
C LYS A 182 7.71 4.45 24.65
N GLY A 183 7.97 3.81 23.52
CA GLY A 183 9.28 3.34 23.10
C GLY A 183 10.24 4.48 22.74
N VAL A 184 11.54 4.21 22.91
CA VAL A 184 12.61 5.05 22.37
C VAL A 184 13.30 4.26 21.26
N SER A 185 12.98 4.63 20.02
CA SER A 185 13.60 4.05 18.82
C SER A 185 14.33 5.15 18.05
N PHE A 186 15.33 4.75 17.28
CA PHE A 186 16.09 5.70 16.45
C PHE A 186 16.70 6.88 17.24
N ALA A 187 17.09 6.64 18.51
CA ALA A 187 17.60 7.63 19.46
C ALA A 187 16.60 8.77 19.81
N GLN A 188 15.30 8.56 19.59
CA GLN A 188 14.24 9.53 19.90
C GLN A 188 12.99 8.83 20.44
N ARG A 189 12.26 9.53 21.31
CA ARG A 189 10.90 9.11 21.66
C ARG A 189 10.02 9.22 20.43
N GLN A 190 9.29 8.16 20.14
CA GLN A 190 8.46 8.06 18.96
C GLN A 190 7.03 8.60 19.19
N VAL A 191 6.33 8.91 18.12
CA VAL A 191 4.90 9.18 18.11
C VAL A 191 4.16 7.86 18.04
N ALA A 192 3.04 7.72 18.76
CA ALA A 192 2.16 6.54 18.66
C ALA A 192 1.69 6.32 17.23
N ILE A 193 1.54 5.07 16.85
CA ILE A 193 1.04 4.69 15.53
C ILE A 193 -0.49 4.60 15.61
N ASP A 194 -1.19 5.45 14.86
CA ASP A 194 -2.64 5.37 14.75
C ASP A 194 -3.08 4.08 14.05
N ASP A 195 -4.17 3.47 14.52
CA ASP A 195 -4.69 2.20 14.01
C ASP A 195 -4.92 2.20 12.49
N HIS A 196 -5.35 3.32 11.90
CA HIS A 196 -5.56 3.42 10.45
C HIS A 196 -4.28 3.22 9.61
N LYS A 197 -3.09 3.32 10.20
CA LYS A 197 -1.79 3.02 9.54
C LYS A 197 -1.44 1.55 9.59
N MET A 198 -2.18 0.78 10.38
CA MET A 198 -2.08 -0.67 10.46
C MET A 198 -3.09 -1.39 9.54
N ALA A 199 -3.65 -0.69 8.53
CA ALA A 199 -4.67 -1.22 7.63
C ALA A 199 -4.25 -2.51 6.87
N TRP A 200 -2.95 -2.76 6.76
CA TRP A 200 -2.38 -3.98 6.18
C TRP A 200 -2.54 -5.21 7.09
N TRP A 201 -2.67 -5.01 8.44
CA TRP A 201 -2.60 -6.12 9.39
C TRP A 201 -3.74 -7.13 9.26
N PRO A 202 -5.01 -6.75 9.08
CA PRO A 202 -6.07 -7.72 8.82
C PRO A 202 -5.80 -8.61 7.60
N VAL A 203 -5.25 -8.04 6.53
CA VAL A 203 -4.87 -8.77 5.31
C VAL A 203 -3.77 -9.79 5.60
N TYR A 204 -2.71 -9.35 6.27
CA TYR A 204 -1.58 -10.19 6.62
C TYR A 204 -1.96 -11.31 7.61
N ALA A 205 -2.71 -10.96 8.66
CA ALA A 205 -3.14 -11.91 9.69
C ALA A 205 -4.09 -12.99 9.14
N HIS A 206 -4.90 -12.65 8.13
CA HIS A 206 -5.72 -13.65 7.45
C HIS A 206 -4.87 -14.69 6.72
N ARG A 207 -3.79 -14.28 6.05
CA ARG A 207 -2.89 -15.18 5.33
C ARG A 207 -1.92 -15.94 6.25
N PHE A 208 -1.46 -15.30 7.31
CA PHE A 208 -0.43 -15.82 8.23
C PHE A 208 -0.87 -15.67 9.69
N PRO A 209 -1.98 -16.30 10.10
CA PRO A 209 -2.53 -16.13 11.45
C PRO A 209 -1.58 -16.62 12.53
N GLU A 210 -0.72 -17.59 12.22
CA GLU A 210 0.28 -18.15 13.11
C GLU A 210 1.48 -17.23 13.36
N ARG A 211 1.74 -16.28 12.45
CA ARG A 211 2.88 -15.35 12.56
C ARG A 211 2.53 -14.09 13.34
N LEU A 212 1.45 -13.42 12.95
CA LEU A 212 1.02 -12.16 13.56
C LEU A 212 -0.52 -12.12 13.66
N PRO A 213 -1.11 -12.82 14.64
CA PRO A 213 -2.55 -12.79 14.84
C PRO A 213 -3.03 -11.37 15.14
N LEU A 214 -4.24 -11.04 14.71
CA LEU A 214 -4.86 -9.77 15.10
C LEU A 214 -5.11 -9.74 16.61
N PRO A 215 -4.94 -8.57 17.26
CA PRO A 215 -5.37 -8.39 18.63
C PRO A 215 -6.88 -8.57 18.72
N ALA A 216 -7.36 -8.99 19.91
CA ALA A 216 -8.79 -9.10 20.16
C ALA A 216 -9.51 -7.76 19.94
N GLY A 217 -10.71 -7.82 19.39
CA GLY A 217 -11.55 -6.65 19.12
C GLY A 217 -11.95 -6.51 17.66
N ASP A 218 -12.50 -5.35 17.33
CA ASP A 218 -12.98 -5.05 15.99
C ASP A 218 -11.82 -4.79 15.02
N ALA A 219 -11.68 -5.63 14.00
CA ALA A 219 -10.67 -5.48 12.95
C ALA A 219 -10.92 -4.25 12.05
N ASP A 220 -12.14 -3.72 12.00
CA ASP A 220 -12.49 -2.55 11.21
C ASP A 220 -11.81 -1.26 11.71
N ARG A 221 -11.37 -1.22 12.97
CA ARG A 221 -10.59 -0.11 13.50
C ARG A 221 -9.32 0.19 12.69
N PHE A 222 -8.77 -0.81 12.01
CA PHE A 222 -7.60 -0.67 11.12
C PHE A 222 -7.94 -0.13 9.73
N GLY A 223 -9.18 0.29 9.48
CA GLY A 223 -9.59 0.86 8.20
C GLY A 223 -8.86 2.15 7.85
N SER A 224 -8.44 2.31 6.59
CA SER A 224 -7.71 3.48 6.12
C SER A 224 -8.36 4.09 4.88
N ARG A 225 -8.37 5.43 4.82
CA ARG A 225 -8.80 6.16 3.60
C ARG A 225 -7.94 5.81 2.37
N PHE A 226 -6.68 5.41 2.56
CA PHE A 226 -5.76 5.07 1.47
C PHE A 226 -6.02 3.67 0.89
N THR A 227 -6.75 2.83 1.62
CA THR A 227 -7.19 1.49 1.20
C THR A 227 -8.68 1.44 0.88
N GLY A 228 -9.34 2.59 0.83
CA GLY A 228 -10.78 2.65 0.61
C GLY A 228 -11.60 2.11 1.80
N GLY A 229 -11.15 2.34 3.03
CA GLY A 229 -11.78 1.88 4.26
C GLY A 229 -11.16 0.59 4.81
N SER A 230 -11.95 -0.16 5.59
CA SER A 230 -11.53 -1.45 6.16
C SER A 230 -11.28 -2.51 5.09
N LEU A 231 -10.32 -3.39 5.38
CA LEU A 231 -10.02 -4.58 4.58
C LEU A 231 -10.47 -5.87 5.27
N ALA A 232 -10.96 -5.79 6.51
CA ALA A 232 -11.31 -6.96 7.32
C ALA A 232 -12.43 -7.83 6.71
N GLY A 233 -13.39 -7.20 6.03
CA GLY A 233 -14.54 -7.89 5.42
C GLY A 233 -14.26 -8.54 4.04
N LEU A 234 -13.09 -8.29 3.44
CA LEU A 234 -12.80 -8.81 2.09
C LEU A 234 -12.69 -10.34 2.02
N TRP A 235 -12.39 -10.97 3.15
CA TRP A 235 -12.20 -12.43 3.23
C TRP A 235 -13.48 -13.20 3.52
N GLN A 236 -14.51 -12.51 3.99
CA GLN A 236 -15.82 -13.12 4.25
C GLN A 236 -16.67 -13.30 2.98
N ALA A 237 -16.27 -12.65 1.89
CA ALA A 237 -16.99 -12.63 0.63
C ALA A 237 -16.48 -13.68 -0.40
N THR A 238 -15.51 -14.51 -0.03
CA THR A 238 -15.03 -15.58 -0.92
C THR A 238 -15.78 -16.87 -0.57
N PRO A 239 -16.60 -17.41 -1.49
CA PRO A 239 -17.21 -18.72 -1.31
C PRO A 239 -16.16 -19.84 -1.35
#